data_b3bc5edefab5de024292bad6115d62c9
#
_entry.id   b3bc5edefab5de024292bad6115d62c9
#
_cell.length_a   1.000
_cell.length_b   1.000
_cell.length_c   1.000
_cell.angle_alpha   90.00
_cell.angle_beta   90.00
_cell.angle_gamma   90.00
#
_symmetry.space_group_name_H-M   'P 1'
#
loop_
_entity.id
_entity.type
_entity.pdbx_description
1 polymer ?
#
loop_
_entity_poly.entity_id
_entity_poly.type
_entity_poly.pdbx_seq_one_letter_code
_entity_poly.pdbx_strand_id
1 'polypeptide(L)'
;SDDDCEQPAQESVKKRYEEIDALFNKYDAQVNAANLAKPKEGVRVLPFKEIKRRVERAFPRNSQEIPKQNLYINMYAEFVSRDDMKNLKLSTERPPQNVDALKRLRLPQNTLYVSKKSAVIALVDYKTSNLYGPQRFAFREKVSKLIWEYIKRNKLLETDKTSGTLFGKSGVSTFVGNMLDAIGQARGNGGAINFLRKSYVSSEMDKAGAGMTAEERQALAFHMRHSVNTSYKYVRDLAQDGAINVQRLRREVQPTG
;
A
#
# COMPACT_ATOMS: atom_id res chain seq x y z
N SER A 1 -16.54 26.61 47.01
CA SER A 1 -16.90 25.39 46.24
C SER A 1 -16.94 25.76 44.76
N ASP A 2 -15.77 25.69 44.12
CA ASP A 2 -15.60 26.09 42.72
C ASP A 2 -15.70 24.86 41.74
N ASP A 3 -16.02 23.68 42.24
CA ASP A 3 -16.04 22.46 41.45
C ASP A 3 -17.32 22.23 40.62
N ASP A 4 -18.41 22.96 40.86
CA ASP A 4 -19.70 22.70 40.22
C ASP A 4 -19.88 23.43 38.88
N CYS A 5 -18.97 24.34 38.48
CA CYS A 5 -19.09 25.09 37.22
C CYS A 5 -18.36 24.45 36.02
N GLU A 6 -17.44 23.52 36.21
CA GLU A 6 -16.66 22.93 35.10
C GLU A 6 -17.37 21.78 34.38
N GLN A 7 -18.23 21.04 35.06
CA GLN A 7 -18.91 19.87 34.46
C GLN A 7 -19.85 20.21 33.28
N PRO A 8 -20.74 21.24 33.36
CA PRO A 8 -21.63 21.56 32.25
C PRO A 8 -20.89 22.09 31.00
N ALA A 9 -19.73 22.74 31.19
CA ALA A 9 -18.93 23.20 30.06
C ALA A 9 -18.24 22.05 29.31
N GLN A 10 -17.74 21.04 30.01
CA GLN A 10 -17.14 19.86 29.42
C GLN A 10 -18.17 18.99 28.68
N GLU A 11 -19.36 18.86 29.20
CA GLU A 11 -20.45 18.11 28.58
C GLU A 11 -20.96 18.79 27.30
N SER A 12 -21.03 20.11 27.27
CA SER A 12 -21.35 20.92 26.10
C SER A 12 -20.29 20.80 25.02
N VAL A 13 -19.01 20.79 25.38
CA VAL A 13 -17.90 20.59 24.44
C VAL A 13 -17.92 19.19 23.87
N LYS A 14 -18.11 18.15 24.70
CA LYS A 14 -18.22 16.75 24.25
C LYS A 14 -19.36 16.58 23.26
N LYS A 15 -20.54 17.12 23.55
CA LYS A 15 -21.70 17.06 22.64
C LYS A 15 -21.42 17.72 21.29
N ARG A 16 -20.71 18.86 21.27
CA ARG A 16 -20.29 19.50 20.00
C ARG A 16 -19.32 18.64 19.19
N TYR A 17 -18.39 17.96 19.86
CA TYR A 17 -17.49 17.02 19.16
C TYR A 17 -18.26 15.85 18.56
N GLU A 18 -19.21 15.27 19.29
CA GLU A 18 -20.08 14.19 18.79
C GLU A 18 -20.92 14.64 17.59
N GLU A 19 -21.47 15.85 17.60
CA GLU A 19 -22.20 16.45 16.49
C GLU A 19 -21.29 16.68 15.25
N ILE A 20 -20.07 17.16 15.47
CA ILE A 20 -19.07 17.36 14.41
C ILE A 20 -18.69 16.01 13.81
N ASP A 21 -18.41 15.00 14.61
CA ASP A 21 -18.07 13.65 14.15
C ASP A 21 -19.23 13.02 13.36
N ALA A 22 -20.46 13.19 13.82
CA ALA A 22 -21.65 12.72 13.10
C ALA A 22 -21.81 13.41 11.73
N LEU A 23 -21.56 14.72 11.65
CA LEU A 23 -21.56 15.47 10.41
C LEU A 23 -20.44 15.03 9.46
N PHE A 24 -19.22 14.83 9.98
CA PHE A 24 -18.10 14.30 9.18
C PHE A 24 -18.41 12.92 8.63
N ASN A 25 -18.94 12.02 9.46
CA ASN A 25 -19.30 10.67 9.04
C ASN A 25 -20.40 10.69 7.97
N LYS A 26 -21.41 11.55 8.12
CA LYS A 26 -22.50 11.73 7.14
C LYS A 26 -21.94 12.28 5.82
N TYR A 27 -21.09 13.31 5.86
CA TYR A 27 -20.48 13.92 4.68
C TYR A 27 -19.55 12.93 3.98
N ASP A 28 -18.73 12.22 4.74
CA ASP A 28 -17.82 11.18 4.22
C ASP A 28 -18.61 10.06 3.53
N ALA A 29 -19.72 9.61 4.12
CA ALA A 29 -20.59 8.62 3.50
C ALA A 29 -21.19 9.13 2.17
N GLN A 30 -21.64 10.38 2.10
CA GLN A 30 -22.18 10.98 0.87
C GLN A 30 -21.10 11.11 -0.22
N VAL A 31 -19.92 11.60 0.11
CA VAL A 31 -18.78 11.72 -0.82
C VAL A 31 -18.36 10.35 -1.32
N ASN A 32 -18.36 9.36 -0.45
CA ASN A 32 -18.00 7.99 -0.77
C ASN A 32 -19.03 7.33 -1.68
N ALA A 33 -20.32 7.50 -1.39
CA ALA A 33 -21.40 7.05 -2.25
C ALA A 33 -21.31 7.69 -3.65
N ALA A 34 -21.08 9.01 -3.73
CA ALA A 34 -20.92 9.73 -4.99
C ALA A 34 -19.68 9.26 -5.78
N ASN A 35 -18.56 8.95 -5.10
CA ASN A 35 -17.36 8.43 -5.74
C ASN A 35 -17.51 6.99 -6.23
N LEU A 36 -18.26 6.15 -5.52
CA LEU A 36 -18.59 4.78 -5.92
C LEU A 36 -19.63 4.73 -7.03
N ALA A 37 -20.58 5.69 -7.06
CA ALA A 37 -21.64 5.75 -8.06
C ALA A 37 -21.14 6.19 -9.45
N LYS A 38 -19.96 6.84 -9.55
CA LYS A 38 -19.40 7.24 -10.84
C LYS A 38 -19.07 6.00 -11.68
N PRO A 39 -19.56 5.90 -12.93
CA PRO A 39 -19.16 4.82 -13.82
C PRO A 39 -17.64 4.83 -13.95
N LYS A 40 -17.01 3.72 -13.58
CA LYS A 40 -15.57 3.57 -13.74
C LYS A 40 -15.36 2.81 -15.05
N GLU A 41 -15.32 3.55 -16.15
CA GLU A 41 -14.86 3.01 -17.42
C GLU A 41 -13.46 2.44 -17.24
N GLY A 42 -13.27 1.18 -17.57
CA GLY A 42 -11.94 0.61 -17.55
C GLY A 42 -11.91 -0.90 -17.43
N VAL A 43 -10.74 -1.41 -17.67
CA VAL A 43 -10.39 -2.82 -17.62
C VAL A 43 -10.72 -3.38 -16.23
N ARG A 44 -11.45 -4.49 -16.20
CA ARG A 44 -11.66 -5.28 -14.98
C ARG A 44 -10.32 -5.68 -14.40
N VAL A 45 -10.16 -5.54 -13.09
CA VAL A 45 -8.91 -5.85 -12.40
C VAL A 45 -9.03 -7.22 -11.74
N LEU A 46 -8.03 -8.06 -11.93
CA LEU A 46 -7.93 -9.30 -11.14
C LEU A 46 -7.76 -8.95 -9.65
N PRO A 47 -8.34 -9.75 -8.73
CA PRO A 47 -8.02 -9.64 -7.32
C PRO A 47 -6.52 -9.73 -7.09
N PHE A 48 -5.99 -8.93 -6.16
CA PHE A 48 -4.53 -8.87 -5.94
C PHE A 48 -3.93 -10.25 -5.57
N LYS A 49 -4.66 -11.06 -4.81
CA LYS A 49 -4.26 -12.43 -4.48
C LYS A 49 -4.07 -13.29 -5.75
N GLU A 50 -4.94 -13.11 -6.73
CA GLU A 50 -4.85 -13.83 -8.00
C GLU A 50 -3.68 -13.33 -8.86
N ILE A 51 -3.47 -12.00 -8.93
CA ILE A 51 -2.27 -11.45 -9.58
C ILE A 51 -1.01 -12.04 -8.96
N LYS A 52 -0.90 -12.01 -7.63
CA LYS A 52 0.24 -12.58 -6.91
C LYS A 52 0.45 -14.05 -7.26
N ARG A 53 -0.61 -14.86 -7.24
CA ARG A 53 -0.56 -16.28 -7.57
C ARG A 53 -0.09 -16.53 -9.02
N ARG A 54 -0.57 -15.74 -9.98
CA ARG A 54 -0.17 -15.85 -11.39
C ARG A 54 1.29 -15.43 -11.59
N VAL A 55 1.74 -14.37 -10.92
CA VAL A 55 3.16 -13.95 -10.96
C VAL A 55 4.06 -15.03 -10.36
N GLU A 56 3.72 -15.59 -9.21
CA GLU A 56 4.50 -16.66 -8.58
C GLU A 56 4.57 -17.91 -9.46
N ARG A 57 3.52 -18.21 -10.24
CA ARG A 57 3.50 -19.33 -11.21
C ARG A 57 4.31 -19.03 -12.46
N ALA A 58 4.21 -17.81 -13.01
CA ALA A 58 4.94 -17.41 -14.22
C ALA A 58 6.44 -17.20 -13.95
N PHE A 59 6.79 -16.84 -12.72
CA PHE A 59 8.16 -16.59 -12.28
C PHE A 59 8.49 -17.40 -11.02
N PRO A 60 8.56 -18.74 -11.12
CA PRO A 60 8.75 -19.60 -9.98
C PRO A 60 10.17 -19.46 -9.41
N ARG A 61 10.28 -19.55 -8.10
CA ARG A 61 11.57 -19.64 -7.39
C ARG A 61 12.09 -21.07 -7.50
N ASN A 62 13.38 -21.20 -7.66
CA ASN A 62 14.07 -22.48 -7.59
C ASN A 62 15.33 -22.40 -6.71
N SER A 63 16.10 -23.48 -6.64
CA SER A 63 17.34 -23.54 -5.84
C SER A 63 18.45 -22.59 -6.35
N GLN A 64 18.41 -22.21 -7.61
CA GLN A 64 19.46 -21.42 -8.25
C GLN A 64 19.05 -19.95 -8.39
N GLU A 65 17.77 -19.65 -8.64
CA GLU A 65 17.30 -18.31 -8.97
C GLU A 65 16.05 -17.91 -8.17
N ILE A 66 16.01 -16.63 -7.82
CA ILE A 66 14.81 -15.93 -7.37
C ILE A 66 14.52 -14.86 -8.43
N PRO A 67 13.49 -15.05 -9.27
CA PRO A 67 13.14 -14.02 -10.23
C PRO A 67 12.75 -12.72 -9.53
N LYS A 68 13.22 -11.57 -10.06
CA LYS A 68 12.92 -10.26 -9.49
C LYS A 68 11.42 -9.96 -9.42
N GLN A 69 10.63 -10.52 -10.34
CA GLN A 69 9.17 -10.42 -10.37
C GLN A 69 8.55 -11.12 -9.14
N ASN A 70 9.06 -12.30 -8.79
CA ASN A 70 8.60 -13.03 -7.62
C ASN A 70 8.96 -12.29 -6.33
N LEU A 71 10.19 -11.76 -6.24
CA LEU A 71 10.59 -10.91 -5.11
C LEU A 71 9.67 -9.69 -4.98
N TYR A 72 9.50 -8.95 -6.10
CA TYR A 72 8.74 -7.71 -6.12
C TYR A 72 7.30 -7.91 -5.65
N ILE A 73 6.60 -8.89 -6.20
CA ILE A 73 5.18 -9.11 -5.85
C ILE A 73 5.00 -9.52 -4.38
N ASN A 74 5.97 -10.24 -3.81
CA ASN A 74 5.95 -10.60 -2.39
C ASN A 74 6.24 -9.40 -1.48
N MET A 75 7.19 -8.55 -1.86
CA MET A 75 7.43 -7.28 -1.16
C MET A 75 6.20 -6.35 -1.27
N TYR A 76 5.63 -6.24 -2.47
CA TYR A 76 4.47 -5.39 -2.73
C TYR A 76 3.24 -5.82 -1.91
N ALA A 77 3.05 -7.11 -1.71
CA ALA A 77 1.94 -7.64 -0.89
C ALA A 77 1.96 -7.16 0.57
N GLU A 78 3.14 -6.84 1.10
CA GLU A 78 3.31 -6.33 2.46
C GLU A 78 3.53 -4.81 2.48
N PHE A 79 4.15 -4.27 1.44
CA PHE A 79 4.52 -2.87 1.35
C PHE A 79 4.06 -2.29 0.00
N VAL A 80 2.83 -1.82 -0.04
CA VAL A 80 2.25 -1.24 -1.25
C VAL A 80 2.94 0.08 -1.57
N SER A 81 3.74 0.10 -2.62
CA SER A 81 4.53 1.26 -3.01
C SER A 81 4.06 1.88 -4.34
N ARG A 82 4.60 3.03 -4.65
CA ARG A 82 4.63 3.60 -6.01
C ARG A 82 5.99 3.29 -6.63
N ASP A 83 6.79 4.35 -6.86
CA ASP A 83 8.18 4.24 -7.28
C ASP A 83 9.17 4.21 -6.09
N ASP A 84 8.65 4.15 -4.86
CA ASP A 84 9.45 4.27 -3.63
C ASP A 84 10.51 3.16 -3.50
N MET A 85 10.30 2.03 -4.18
CA MET A 85 11.28 0.93 -4.26
C MET A 85 12.34 1.10 -5.35
N LYS A 86 12.27 2.17 -6.16
CA LYS A 86 13.13 2.35 -7.34
C LYS A 86 14.61 2.51 -6.99
N ASN A 87 14.90 3.30 -5.98
CA ASN A 87 16.26 3.70 -5.62
C ASN A 87 16.57 3.38 -4.15
N LEU A 88 16.24 2.17 -3.71
CA LEU A 88 16.54 1.74 -2.36
C LEU A 88 18.05 1.51 -2.19
N LYS A 89 18.68 2.29 -1.33
CA LYS A 89 20.04 2.00 -0.86
C LYS A 89 20.00 0.74 -0.01
N LEU A 90 20.88 -0.21 -0.26
CA LEU A 90 21.05 -1.38 0.59
C LEU A 90 21.99 -1.07 1.76
N SER A 91 21.64 -1.50 2.97
CA SER A 91 22.47 -1.38 4.16
C SER A 91 22.38 -2.64 5.00
N THR A 92 23.52 -3.10 5.50
CA THR A 92 23.61 -4.19 6.48
C THR A 92 23.69 -3.65 7.93
N GLU A 93 23.70 -2.35 8.08
CA GLU A 93 23.68 -1.70 9.40
C GLU A 93 22.39 -2.01 10.16
N ARG A 94 22.39 -1.72 11.45
CA ARG A 94 21.20 -1.84 12.28
C ARG A 94 20.14 -0.84 11.84
N PRO A 95 18.91 -1.28 11.52
CA PRO A 95 17.84 -0.37 11.16
C PRO A 95 17.45 0.55 12.32
N PRO A 96 16.95 1.77 12.05
CA PRO A 96 16.39 2.62 13.09
C PRO A 96 15.25 1.90 13.80
N GLN A 97 15.21 1.99 15.13
CA GLN A 97 14.23 1.24 15.94
C GLN A 97 12.81 1.73 15.73
N ASN A 98 12.64 3.03 15.53
CA ASN A 98 11.34 3.68 15.35
C ASN A 98 11.47 4.89 14.39
N VAL A 99 10.35 5.57 14.15
CA VAL A 99 10.29 6.74 13.26
C VAL A 99 11.10 7.91 13.81
N ASP A 100 11.17 8.10 15.12
CA ASP A 100 11.92 9.21 15.70
C ASP A 100 13.44 9.00 15.60
N ALA A 101 13.90 7.76 15.72
CA ALA A 101 15.28 7.41 15.42
C ALA A 101 15.57 7.63 13.93
N LEU A 102 14.63 7.30 13.03
CA LEU A 102 14.76 7.55 11.60
C LEU A 102 14.86 9.06 11.27
N LYS A 103 14.04 9.90 11.89
CA LYS A 103 14.10 11.36 11.70
C LYS A 103 15.48 11.93 12.07
N ARG A 104 16.09 11.42 13.15
CA ARG A 104 17.42 11.87 13.59
C ARG A 104 18.54 11.50 12.65
N LEU A 105 18.41 10.37 11.91
CA LEU A 105 19.44 9.88 10.98
C LEU A 105 19.59 10.76 9.72
N ARG A 106 18.61 11.58 9.39
CA ARG A 106 18.63 12.48 8.21
C ARG A 106 19.13 11.76 6.95
N LEU A 107 18.59 10.60 6.66
CA LEU A 107 18.99 9.80 5.49
C LEU A 107 18.81 10.62 4.21
N PRO A 108 19.76 10.57 3.27
CA PRO A 108 19.67 11.30 2.00
C PRO A 108 18.70 10.63 1.01
N GLN A 109 18.35 9.37 1.21
CA GLN A 109 17.49 8.58 0.32
C GLN A 109 16.86 7.41 1.03
N ASN A 110 15.84 6.81 0.39
CA ASN A 110 15.20 5.61 0.88
C ASN A 110 16.20 4.47 1.03
N THR A 111 16.16 3.78 2.17
CA THR A 111 17.15 2.75 2.51
C THR A 111 16.44 1.46 2.90
N LEU A 112 16.92 0.33 2.37
CA LEU A 112 16.53 -1.02 2.76
C LEU A 112 17.63 -1.62 3.64
N TYR A 113 17.37 -1.69 4.93
CA TYR A 113 18.21 -2.39 5.89
C TYR A 113 17.92 -3.88 5.83
N VAL A 114 18.97 -4.70 5.67
CA VAL A 114 18.81 -6.14 5.46
C VAL A 114 19.71 -6.96 6.35
N SER A 115 19.17 -8.05 6.84
CA SER A 115 19.90 -9.11 7.53
C SER A 115 19.30 -10.47 7.19
N LYS A 116 19.95 -11.55 7.63
CA LYS A 116 19.44 -12.91 7.43
C LYS A 116 17.99 -13.11 7.91
N LYS A 117 17.54 -12.36 8.93
CA LYS A 117 16.25 -12.57 9.61
C LYS A 117 15.28 -11.39 9.45
N SER A 118 15.76 -10.23 9.03
CA SER A 118 14.91 -9.04 8.97
C SER A 118 15.25 -8.15 7.78
N ALA A 119 14.23 -7.53 7.23
CA ALA A 119 14.36 -6.46 6.25
C ALA A 119 13.44 -5.30 6.65
N VAL A 120 13.98 -4.09 6.63
CA VAL A 120 13.28 -2.87 7.05
C VAL A 120 13.49 -1.78 6.02
N ILE A 121 12.42 -1.23 5.48
CA ILE A 121 12.47 -0.02 4.64
C ILE A 121 12.37 1.21 5.53
N ALA A 122 13.32 2.14 5.36
CA ALA A 122 13.24 3.51 5.84
C ALA A 122 12.94 4.41 4.65
N LEU A 123 11.78 5.04 4.65
CA LEU A 123 11.33 5.98 3.63
C LEU A 123 11.52 7.41 4.13
N VAL A 124 12.24 8.20 3.36
CA VAL A 124 12.46 9.64 3.63
C VAL A 124 12.12 10.49 2.41
N ASP A 125 12.20 9.90 1.22
CA ASP A 125 11.91 10.54 -0.06
C ASP A 125 10.82 9.75 -0.80
N TYR A 126 9.59 10.26 -0.79
CA TYR A 126 8.45 9.72 -1.51
C TYR A 126 7.41 10.82 -1.73
N LYS A 127 6.51 10.63 -2.69
CA LYS A 127 5.62 11.68 -3.22
C LYS A 127 4.85 12.47 -2.16
N THR A 128 4.49 11.85 -1.05
CA THR A 128 3.71 12.46 0.04
C THR A 128 4.51 12.58 1.35
N SER A 129 5.84 12.57 1.27
CA SER A 129 6.72 12.67 2.43
C SER A 129 6.54 13.97 3.22
N ASN A 130 6.20 15.06 2.55
CA ASN A 130 5.90 16.35 3.20
C ASN A 130 4.63 16.28 4.07
N LEU A 131 3.69 15.38 3.77
CA LEU A 131 2.45 15.22 4.52
C LEU A 131 2.58 14.19 5.65
N TYR A 132 3.23 13.05 5.38
CA TYR A 132 3.29 11.93 6.32
C TYR A 132 4.64 11.80 7.04
N GLY A 133 5.64 12.60 6.64
CA GLY A 133 7.00 12.53 7.19
C GLY A 133 7.72 11.22 6.88
N PRO A 134 8.89 11.00 7.49
CA PRO A 134 9.63 9.75 7.34
C PRO A 134 8.82 8.55 7.85
N GLN A 135 8.92 7.43 7.16
CA GLN A 135 8.21 6.20 7.51
C GLN A 135 9.17 5.01 7.60
N ARG A 136 8.83 4.09 8.49
CA ARG A 136 9.55 2.83 8.69
C ARG A 136 8.59 1.67 8.51
N PHE A 137 8.98 0.68 7.70
CA PHE A 137 8.22 -0.53 7.50
C PHE A 137 9.13 -1.76 7.66
N ALA A 138 8.73 -2.71 8.49
CA ALA A 138 9.42 -3.98 8.67
C ALA A 138 8.66 -5.10 7.96
N PHE A 139 9.34 -5.81 7.08
CA PHE A 139 8.78 -6.98 6.41
C PHE A 139 8.68 -8.16 7.39
N ARG A 140 7.66 -9.01 7.20
CA ARG A 140 7.56 -10.27 7.90
C ARG A 140 8.76 -11.17 7.57
N GLU A 141 9.06 -12.09 8.46
CA GLU A 141 10.25 -12.95 8.38
C GLU A 141 10.36 -13.70 7.03
N LYS A 142 9.24 -14.20 6.52
CA LYS A 142 9.20 -14.91 5.22
C LYS A 142 9.68 -14.03 4.05
N VAL A 143 9.23 -12.78 3.99
CA VAL A 143 9.64 -11.84 2.94
C VAL A 143 11.05 -11.33 3.20
N SER A 144 11.41 -11.09 4.45
CA SER A 144 12.77 -10.72 4.84
C SER A 144 13.82 -11.77 4.40
N LYS A 145 13.54 -13.05 4.64
CA LYS A 145 14.39 -14.15 4.15
C LYS A 145 14.50 -14.16 2.63
N LEU A 146 13.38 -13.95 1.92
CA LEU A 146 13.37 -13.88 0.46
C LEU A 146 14.23 -12.73 -0.07
N ILE A 147 14.13 -11.55 0.52
CA ILE A 147 14.95 -10.38 0.19
C ILE A 147 16.43 -10.69 0.42
N TRP A 148 16.76 -11.25 1.58
CA TRP A 148 18.14 -11.60 1.92
C TRP A 148 18.75 -12.61 0.94
N GLU A 149 18.03 -13.68 0.62
CA GLU A 149 18.47 -14.68 -0.35
C GLU A 149 18.68 -14.09 -1.75
N TYR A 150 17.75 -13.23 -2.20
CA TYR A 150 17.88 -12.55 -3.49
C TYR A 150 19.14 -11.68 -3.54
N ILE A 151 19.36 -10.87 -2.50
CA ILE A 151 20.52 -9.97 -2.41
C ILE A 151 21.81 -10.78 -2.43
N LYS A 152 21.89 -11.88 -1.66
CA LYS A 152 23.07 -12.75 -1.63
C LYS A 152 23.34 -13.43 -2.97
N ARG A 153 22.33 -14.01 -3.60
CA ARG A 153 22.48 -14.71 -4.90
C ARG A 153 22.93 -13.78 -6.00
N ASN A 154 22.44 -12.54 -5.99
CA ASN A 154 22.80 -11.53 -6.99
C ASN A 154 24.03 -10.70 -6.58
N LYS A 155 24.69 -11.01 -5.45
CA LYS A 155 25.89 -10.33 -4.95
C LYS A 155 25.72 -8.80 -4.82
N LEU A 156 24.54 -8.33 -4.49
CA LEU A 156 24.21 -6.90 -4.50
C LEU A 156 24.91 -6.08 -3.41
N LEU A 157 25.49 -6.74 -2.40
CA LEU A 157 26.28 -6.10 -1.34
C LEU A 157 27.80 -6.09 -1.63
N GLU A 158 28.26 -6.85 -2.62
CA GLU A 158 29.70 -7.03 -2.91
C GLU A 158 30.22 -5.95 -3.88
N THR A 159 29.33 -5.21 -4.53
CA THR A 159 29.74 -4.17 -5.48
C THR A 159 29.83 -2.83 -4.77
N ASP A 160 31.01 -2.19 -4.75
CA ASP A 160 31.23 -0.78 -4.35
C ASP A 160 30.36 0.20 -5.15
N LYS A 161 29.76 -0.27 -6.21
CA LYS A 161 28.74 0.40 -7.01
C LYS A 161 27.36 0.09 -6.46
N THR A 162 27.15 0.26 -5.17
CA THR A 162 25.84 0.19 -4.51
C THR A 162 24.86 1.29 -4.93
N SER A 163 25.07 1.90 -6.06
CA SER A 163 24.02 2.41 -6.92
C SER A 163 23.16 1.28 -7.49
N GLY A 164 23.38 0.02 -7.06
CA GLY A 164 22.58 -1.15 -7.39
C GLY A 164 21.22 -1.03 -6.76
N THR A 165 20.27 -0.53 -7.53
CA THR A 165 18.86 -0.60 -7.16
C THR A 165 18.48 -2.07 -7.07
N LEU A 166 17.73 -2.43 -6.03
CA LEU A 166 17.27 -3.81 -5.79
C LEU A 166 16.65 -4.47 -7.05
N PHE A 167 16.04 -3.68 -7.92
CA PHE A 167 15.35 -4.12 -9.13
C PHE A 167 16.04 -3.67 -10.44
N GLY A 168 17.25 -3.12 -10.37
CA GLY A 168 18.01 -2.66 -11.54
C GLY A 168 17.71 -1.20 -11.91
N LYS A 169 18.46 -0.68 -12.90
CA LYS A 169 18.40 0.73 -13.35
C LYS A 169 17.13 1.06 -14.15
N SER A 170 16.50 0.07 -14.79
CA SER A 170 15.22 0.27 -15.50
C SER A 170 14.11 0.58 -14.49
N GLY A 171 13.32 1.58 -14.78
CA GLY A 171 12.24 2.03 -13.88
C GLY A 171 11.33 0.88 -13.47
N VAL A 172 10.95 0.84 -12.19
CA VAL A 172 10.07 -0.19 -11.61
C VAL A 172 8.76 -0.33 -12.42
N SER A 173 8.26 0.76 -12.98
CA SER A 173 7.04 0.77 -13.78
C SER A 173 7.12 -0.10 -15.04
N THR A 174 8.23 -0.02 -15.79
CA THR A 174 8.44 -0.84 -17.00
C THR A 174 8.53 -2.32 -16.65
N PHE A 175 9.30 -2.64 -15.63
CA PHE A 175 9.46 -4.01 -15.16
C PHE A 175 8.14 -4.60 -14.65
N VAL A 176 7.36 -3.84 -13.87
CA VAL A 176 6.01 -4.25 -13.42
C VAL A 176 5.07 -4.40 -14.61
N GLY A 177 5.21 -3.55 -15.63
CA GLY A 177 4.48 -3.68 -16.87
C GLY A 177 4.70 -5.02 -17.53
N ASN A 178 5.94 -5.39 -17.77
CA ASN A 178 6.31 -6.68 -18.38
C ASN A 178 5.85 -7.88 -17.52
N MET A 179 5.88 -7.72 -16.20
CA MET A 179 5.36 -8.74 -15.28
C MET A 179 3.86 -8.95 -15.44
N LEU A 180 3.07 -7.87 -15.57
CA LEU A 180 1.62 -7.95 -15.78
C LEU A 180 1.28 -8.53 -17.17
N ASP A 181 2.02 -8.14 -18.21
CA ASP A 181 1.84 -8.67 -19.56
C ASP A 181 2.11 -10.18 -19.59
N ALA A 182 3.14 -10.66 -18.91
CA ALA A 182 3.48 -12.08 -18.83
C ALA A 182 2.38 -12.93 -18.17
N ILE A 183 1.51 -12.36 -17.37
CA ILE A 183 0.36 -13.05 -16.77
C ILE A 183 -0.96 -12.80 -17.51
N GLY A 184 -0.89 -12.18 -18.70
CA GLY A 184 -2.06 -11.88 -19.53
C GLY A 184 -2.97 -10.79 -18.97
N GLN A 185 -2.44 -9.89 -18.11
CA GLN A 185 -3.23 -8.83 -17.50
C GLN A 185 -3.11 -7.54 -18.29
N ALA A 186 -4.19 -7.14 -18.96
CA ALA A 186 -4.28 -5.83 -19.59
C ALA A 186 -4.21 -4.70 -18.55
N ARG A 187 -3.40 -3.70 -18.82
CA ARG A 187 -3.09 -2.62 -17.86
C ARG A 187 -4.06 -1.44 -17.91
N GLY A 188 -4.73 -1.22 -19.01
CA GLY A 188 -5.53 -0.02 -19.23
C GLY A 188 -4.70 1.26 -19.19
N ASN A 189 -5.38 2.40 -19.16
CA ASN A 189 -4.75 3.72 -19.02
C ASN A 189 -4.30 3.95 -17.56
N GLY A 190 -3.06 4.39 -17.34
CA GLY A 190 -2.61 4.82 -16.01
C GLY A 190 -1.38 4.13 -15.43
N GLY A 191 -0.68 3.29 -16.21
CA GLY A 191 0.59 2.67 -15.85
C GLY A 191 0.47 1.45 -14.93
N ALA A 192 1.48 0.59 -14.98
CA ALA A 192 1.49 -0.73 -14.35
C ALA A 192 1.40 -0.69 -12.81
N ILE A 193 2.11 0.23 -12.17
CA ILE A 193 2.10 0.38 -10.70
C ILE A 193 0.72 0.85 -10.22
N ASN A 194 0.10 1.79 -10.93
CA ASN A 194 -1.25 2.24 -10.61
C ASN A 194 -2.28 1.12 -10.77
N PHE A 195 -2.06 0.23 -11.76
CA PHE A 195 -2.90 -0.95 -11.93
C PHE A 195 -2.80 -1.89 -10.72
N LEU A 196 -1.60 -2.21 -10.25
CA LEU A 196 -1.40 -3.01 -9.03
C LEU A 196 -2.06 -2.36 -7.80
N ARG A 197 -1.95 -1.02 -7.68
CA ARG A 197 -2.61 -0.28 -6.59
C ARG A 197 -4.12 -0.39 -6.66
N LYS A 198 -4.71 -0.27 -7.86
CA LYS A 198 -6.16 -0.47 -8.08
C LYS A 198 -6.59 -1.87 -7.66
N SER A 199 -5.86 -2.89 -8.08
CA SER A 199 -6.12 -4.27 -7.71
C SER A 199 -6.04 -4.48 -6.19
N TYR A 200 -5.00 -3.96 -5.55
CA TYR A 200 -4.81 -4.08 -4.11
C TYR A 200 -5.95 -3.42 -3.33
N VAL A 201 -6.23 -2.14 -3.59
CA VAL A 201 -7.30 -1.39 -2.91
C VAL A 201 -8.66 -2.03 -3.12
N SER A 202 -8.97 -2.43 -4.37
CA SER A 202 -10.24 -3.09 -4.67
C SER A 202 -10.38 -4.41 -3.90
N SER A 203 -9.28 -5.18 -3.78
CA SER A 203 -9.28 -6.44 -3.04
C SER A 203 -9.43 -6.24 -1.54
N GLU A 204 -8.80 -5.22 -0.96
CA GLU A 204 -8.93 -4.94 0.48
C GLU A 204 -10.33 -4.43 0.81
N MET A 205 -10.89 -3.56 -0.02
CA MET A 205 -12.26 -3.08 0.15
C MET A 205 -13.30 -4.20 -0.07
N ASP A 206 -13.05 -5.12 -1.00
CA ASP A 206 -13.91 -6.27 -1.24
C ASP A 206 -13.92 -7.25 -0.04
N LYS A 207 -12.76 -7.52 0.56
CA LYS A 207 -12.66 -8.35 1.77
C LYS A 207 -13.44 -7.79 2.96
N ALA A 208 -13.39 -6.49 3.15
CA ALA A 208 -14.10 -5.82 4.23
C ALA A 208 -15.61 -5.73 3.99
N GLY A 209 -16.05 -5.93 2.74
CA GLY A 209 -17.45 -5.78 2.35
C GLY A 209 -17.95 -4.35 2.57
N ALA A 210 -19.27 -4.21 2.83
CA ALA A 210 -19.88 -2.92 3.17
C ALA A 210 -19.48 -2.41 4.56
N GLY A 211 -18.79 -3.24 5.33
CA GLY A 211 -18.49 -3.01 6.74
C GLY A 211 -17.13 -2.39 7.05
N MET A 212 -16.35 -1.93 6.05
CA MET A 212 -15.08 -1.27 6.36
C MET A 212 -15.32 -0.01 7.18
N THR A 213 -14.82 0.02 8.40
CA THR A 213 -14.93 1.17 9.31
C THR A 213 -14.15 2.38 8.78
N ALA A 214 -14.41 3.57 9.34
CA ALA A 214 -13.64 4.77 9.01
C ALA A 214 -12.15 4.59 9.36
N GLU A 215 -11.86 3.94 10.48
CA GLU A 215 -10.49 3.64 10.93
C GLU A 215 -9.77 2.68 9.99
N GLU A 216 -10.42 1.61 9.54
CA GLU A 216 -9.85 0.66 8.56
C GLU A 216 -9.57 1.34 7.23
N ARG A 217 -10.45 2.23 6.76
CA ARG A 217 -10.22 3.04 5.55
C ARG A 217 -9.05 3.98 5.72
N GLN A 218 -8.94 4.61 6.89
CA GLN A 218 -7.83 5.49 7.20
C GLN A 218 -6.51 4.72 7.28
N ALA A 219 -6.51 3.54 7.92
CA ALA A 219 -5.36 2.65 7.98
C ALA A 219 -4.92 2.19 6.58
N LEU A 220 -5.87 1.81 5.71
CA LEU A 220 -5.58 1.46 4.31
C LEU A 220 -4.98 2.64 3.55
N ALA A 221 -5.57 3.83 3.69
CA ALA A 221 -5.08 5.05 3.05
C ALA A 221 -3.65 5.40 3.53
N PHE A 222 -3.39 5.30 4.83
CA PHE A 222 -2.07 5.50 5.41
C PHE A 222 -1.06 4.47 4.89
N HIS A 223 -1.43 3.19 4.86
CA HIS A 223 -0.61 2.12 4.29
C HIS A 223 -0.27 2.38 2.81
N MET A 224 -1.21 2.93 2.07
CA MET A 224 -1.05 3.34 0.68
C MET A 224 -0.34 4.69 0.50
N ARG A 225 -0.07 5.42 1.58
CA ARG A 225 0.51 6.78 1.59
C ARG A 225 -0.28 7.78 0.72
N HIS A 226 -1.60 7.80 0.90
CA HIS A 226 -2.49 8.77 0.26
C HIS A 226 -3.73 9.02 1.12
N SER A 227 -4.54 10.03 0.78
CA SER A 227 -5.79 10.32 1.48
C SER A 227 -6.85 9.24 1.25
N VAL A 228 -7.81 9.13 2.15
CA VAL A 228 -8.98 8.23 2.03
C VAL A 228 -9.71 8.48 0.70
N ASN A 229 -9.94 9.75 0.33
CA ASN A 229 -10.56 10.12 -0.95
C ASN A 229 -9.78 9.59 -2.17
N THR A 230 -8.45 9.51 -2.07
CA THR A 230 -7.64 8.91 -3.13
C THR A 230 -7.82 7.40 -3.19
N SER A 231 -8.05 6.71 -2.06
CA SER A 231 -8.36 5.27 -2.04
C SER A 231 -9.56 4.94 -2.93
N TYR A 232 -10.64 5.73 -2.81
CA TYR A 232 -11.86 5.51 -3.62
C TYR A 232 -11.64 5.67 -5.13
N LYS A 233 -10.67 6.50 -5.54
CA LYS A 233 -10.30 6.63 -6.96
C LYS A 233 -9.64 5.36 -7.52
N TYR A 234 -9.10 4.51 -6.65
CA TYR A 234 -8.48 3.25 -7.04
C TYR A 234 -9.45 2.08 -7.11
N VAL A 235 -10.62 2.15 -6.46
CA VAL A 235 -11.60 1.05 -6.49
C VAL A 235 -12.05 0.75 -7.92
N ARG A 236 -12.06 -0.52 -8.30
CA ARG A 236 -12.46 -1.04 -9.60
C ARG A 236 -13.30 -2.30 -9.42
N ASP A 237 -14.08 -2.63 -10.44
CA ASP A 237 -14.76 -3.91 -10.50
C ASP A 237 -13.72 -5.03 -10.63
N LEU A 238 -13.79 -6.00 -9.74
CA LEU A 238 -12.93 -7.18 -9.81
C LEU A 238 -13.46 -8.17 -10.86
N ALA A 239 -12.55 -8.88 -11.53
CA ALA A 239 -12.92 -9.94 -12.47
C ALA A 239 -13.53 -11.13 -11.72
N GLN A 240 -14.50 -11.79 -12.34
CA GLN A 240 -15.44 -12.73 -11.71
C GLN A 240 -14.86 -14.03 -11.10
N ASP A 241 -13.60 -14.32 -11.27
CA ASP A 241 -12.99 -15.53 -10.68
C ASP A 241 -12.84 -15.49 -9.15
N GLY A 242 -13.64 -14.64 -8.50
CA GLY A 242 -13.65 -14.42 -7.05
C GLY A 242 -14.47 -13.22 -6.60
N ALA A 243 -15.34 -12.70 -7.42
CA ALA A 243 -15.96 -11.40 -7.21
C ALA A 243 -17.10 -11.41 -6.20
N ILE A 244 -16.97 -10.59 -5.20
CA ILE A 244 -18.10 -9.92 -4.59
C ILE A 244 -18.37 -8.65 -5.40
N ASN A 245 -19.60 -8.48 -5.78
CA ASN A 245 -20.10 -7.49 -6.71
C ASN A 245 -20.03 -6.07 -6.11
N VAL A 246 -19.29 -5.15 -6.70
CA VAL A 246 -19.31 -3.70 -6.36
C VAL A 246 -20.76 -3.15 -6.39
N GLN A 247 -21.66 -3.76 -7.17
CA GLN A 247 -23.09 -3.44 -7.11
C GLN A 247 -23.71 -3.72 -5.74
N ARG A 248 -23.19 -4.68 -4.97
CA ARG A 248 -23.63 -4.94 -3.59
C ARG A 248 -23.21 -3.79 -2.66
N LEU A 249 -21.98 -3.31 -2.76
CA LEU A 249 -21.52 -2.12 -2.03
C LEU A 249 -22.32 -0.86 -2.38
N ARG A 250 -22.74 -0.74 -3.66
CA ARG A 250 -23.59 0.38 -4.11
C ARG A 250 -25.00 0.35 -3.52
N ARG A 251 -25.57 -0.84 -3.31
CA ARG A 251 -26.94 -0.98 -2.73
C ARG A 251 -26.98 -0.72 -1.23
N GLU A 252 -25.92 -1.07 -0.51
CA GLU A 252 -25.84 -0.94 0.94
C GLU A 252 -25.50 0.49 1.41
N VAL A 253 -25.00 1.36 0.51
CA VAL A 253 -24.69 2.78 0.77
C VAL A 253 -25.81 3.72 0.35
N GLN A 254 -26.90 3.22 -0.26
CA GLN A 254 -28.07 4.06 -0.51
C GLN A 254 -28.83 4.24 0.82
N PRO A 255 -29.02 5.49 1.27
CA PRO A 255 -29.90 5.73 2.42
C PRO A 255 -31.27 5.19 2.05
N THR A 256 -31.77 4.27 2.84
CA THR A 256 -33.21 3.95 2.86
C THR A 256 -33.94 5.24 3.13
N GLY A 257 -34.65 5.72 2.10
CA GLY A 257 -35.47 6.93 2.12
C GLY A 257 -36.55 6.89 3.19
#